data_5a2023eaf624030d2f32c7231e378e8e
#
_entry.id   5a2023eaf624030d2f32c7231e378e8e
#
_cell.length_a   1.000
_cell.length_b   1.000
_cell.length_c   1.000
_cell.angle_alpha   90.00
_cell.angle_beta   90.00
_cell.angle_gamma   90.00
#
_symmetry.space_group_name_H-M   'P 1'
#
loop_
_entity.id
_entity.type
_entity.pdbx_description
1 polymer ?
#
loop_
_entity_poly.entity_id
_entity_poly.type
_entity_poly.pdbx_seq_one_letter_code
_entity_poly.pdbx_strand_id
1 'polypeptide(L)'
;MSRGIPARGDILELSLDPTHGREIRGSRPVLVLSADAFNKASGLLLVAPITQGGTASRENGFCVTLLGAGTKTHGIVLCDQTRTIDARARTFRRIEKAPSTIVDEALDAVRAILS
;
A
#
# COMPACT_ATOMS: atom_id res chain seq x y z
N MET A 1 8.35 23.76 -3.80
CA MET A 1 7.31 23.35 -2.86
C MET A 1 7.60 21.96 -2.33
N SER A 2 7.67 21.81 -1.02
CA SER A 2 7.97 20.51 -0.46
C SER A 2 6.75 19.59 -0.61
N ARG A 3 7.03 18.34 -0.87
CA ARG A 3 5.99 17.33 -0.78
C ARG A 3 5.86 16.92 0.69
N GLY A 4 4.68 17.09 1.24
CA GLY A 4 4.42 16.61 2.58
C GLY A 4 4.56 15.10 2.66
N ILE A 5 4.68 14.60 3.87
CA ILE A 5 4.68 13.15 4.10
C ILE A 5 3.31 12.60 3.68
N PRO A 6 3.28 11.49 2.94
CA PRO A 6 2.00 10.88 2.56
C PRO A 6 1.17 10.48 3.77
N ALA A 7 -0.14 10.50 3.57
CA ALA A 7 -1.10 10.20 4.61
C ALA A 7 -1.71 8.81 4.39
N ARG A 8 -2.28 8.26 5.45
CA ARG A 8 -3.03 7.00 5.36
C ARG A 8 -4.10 7.12 4.27
N GLY A 9 -4.15 6.11 3.41
CA GLY A 9 -5.10 6.08 2.32
C GLY A 9 -4.57 6.62 1.01
N ASP A 10 -3.42 7.29 1.02
CA ASP A 10 -2.81 7.73 -0.24
C ASP A 10 -2.35 6.51 -1.02
N ILE A 11 -2.60 6.54 -2.33
CA ILE A 11 -2.02 5.57 -3.26
C ILE A 11 -0.85 6.27 -3.95
N LEU A 12 0.32 5.67 -3.82
CA LEU A 12 1.57 6.20 -4.36
C LEU A 12 2.11 5.24 -5.39
N GLU A 13 2.84 5.76 -6.36
CA GLU A 13 3.67 4.92 -7.22
C GLU A 13 5.12 5.09 -6.83
N LEU A 14 5.80 3.97 -6.58
CA LEU A 14 7.22 3.97 -6.23
C LEU A 14 7.83 2.60 -6.53
N SER A 15 9.15 2.54 -6.53
CA SER A 15 9.85 1.27 -6.70
C SER A 15 9.97 0.57 -5.34
N LEU A 16 9.65 -0.72 -5.33
CA LEU A 16 9.79 -1.56 -4.14
C LEU A 16 11.14 -2.29 -4.11
N ASP A 17 11.95 -2.15 -5.15
CA ASP A 17 13.26 -2.78 -5.18
C ASP A 17 14.20 -2.13 -4.15
N PRO A 18 15.14 -2.88 -3.57
CA PRO A 18 15.37 -4.31 -3.79
C PRO A 18 14.36 -5.20 -3.05
N THR A 19 14.06 -6.35 -3.65
CA THR A 19 13.17 -7.35 -3.08
C THR A 19 13.82 -8.73 -3.16
N HIS A 20 13.27 -9.68 -2.38
CA HIS A 20 13.80 -11.04 -2.29
C HIS A 20 12.68 -12.06 -2.37
N GLY A 21 12.95 -13.20 -3.00
CA GLY A 21 12.03 -14.32 -3.03
C GLY A 21 10.69 -13.98 -3.66
N ARG A 22 9.61 -14.23 -2.91
CA ARG A 22 8.25 -14.02 -3.39
C ARG A 22 7.72 -12.60 -3.17
N GLU A 23 8.58 -11.67 -2.75
CA GLU A 23 8.18 -10.28 -2.59
C GLU A 23 7.86 -9.67 -3.95
N ILE A 24 6.82 -8.84 -3.95
CA ILE A 24 6.44 -8.07 -5.13
C ILE A 24 7.56 -7.10 -5.48
N ARG A 25 7.95 -7.06 -6.75
CA ARG A 25 9.07 -6.21 -7.20
C ARG A 25 8.65 -5.17 -8.21
N GLY A 26 9.54 -4.23 -8.45
CA GLY A 26 9.40 -3.21 -9.47
C GLY A 26 8.65 -1.98 -8.99
N SER A 27 8.47 -1.05 -9.92
CA SER A 27 7.69 0.15 -9.67
C SER A 27 6.20 -0.17 -9.79
N ARG A 28 5.43 0.22 -8.79
CA ARG A 28 4.00 -0.07 -8.78
C ARG A 28 3.27 0.78 -7.77
N PRO A 29 1.94 0.81 -7.86
CA PRO A 29 1.13 1.47 -6.83
C PRO A 29 1.25 0.76 -5.50
N VAL A 30 1.24 1.54 -4.44
CA VAL A 30 1.15 1.04 -3.06
C VAL A 30 0.11 1.86 -2.30
N LEU A 31 -0.54 1.22 -1.33
CA LEU A 31 -1.51 1.88 -0.46
C LEU A 31 -0.85 2.15 0.89
N VAL A 32 -0.89 3.41 1.33
CA VAL A 32 -0.35 3.79 2.65
C VAL A 32 -1.35 3.40 3.73
N LEU A 33 -0.92 2.59 4.67
CA LEU A 33 -1.77 2.08 5.75
C LEU A 33 -1.44 2.67 7.11
N SER A 34 -0.21 3.15 7.32
CA SER A 34 0.20 3.66 8.63
C SER A 34 -0.47 4.98 8.97
N ALA A 35 -0.66 5.19 10.27
CA ALA A 35 -1.32 6.38 10.79
C ALA A 35 -0.54 7.65 10.45
N ASP A 36 -1.27 8.74 10.23
CA ASP A 36 -0.67 10.02 9.86
C ASP A 36 0.34 10.50 10.91
N ALA A 37 0.02 10.29 12.20
CA ALA A 37 0.93 10.68 13.30
C ALA A 37 2.26 9.92 13.20
N PHE A 38 2.21 8.62 12.91
CA PHE A 38 3.40 7.80 12.72
C PHE A 38 4.21 8.30 11.53
N ASN A 39 3.54 8.54 10.41
CA ASN A 39 4.19 8.98 9.18
C ASN A 39 4.94 10.29 9.38
N LYS A 40 4.30 11.26 10.04
CA LYS A 40 4.90 12.57 10.27
C LYS A 40 6.06 12.49 11.28
N ALA A 41 5.91 11.72 12.32
CA ALA A 41 6.94 11.63 13.36
C ALA A 41 8.18 10.88 12.88
N SER A 42 8.00 9.81 12.10
CA SER A 42 9.11 8.94 11.72
C SER A 42 9.66 9.21 10.31
N GLY A 43 8.85 9.76 9.41
CA GLY A 43 9.20 9.81 7.99
C GLY A 43 9.08 8.47 7.30
N LEU A 44 8.60 7.45 8.01
CA LEU A 44 8.39 6.11 7.46
C LEU A 44 6.93 5.90 7.12
N LEU A 45 6.66 4.96 6.23
CA LEU A 45 5.32 4.57 5.84
C LEU A 45 5.22 3.06 5.87
N LEU A 46 4.13 2.53 6.42
CA LEU A 46 3.78 1.13 6.21
C LEU A 46 2.86 1.08 5.00
N VAL A 47 3.28 0.37 3.96
CA VAL A 47 2.55 0.32 2.70
C VAL A 47 2.22 -1.12 2.31
N ALA A 48 1.14 -1.29 1.55
CA ALA A 48 0.78 -2.56 0.94
C ALA A 48 0.85 -2.39 -0.58
N PRO A 49 1.59 -3.26 -1.29
CA PRO A 49 1.69 -3.14 -2.74
C PRO A 49 0.37 -3.52 -3.41
N ILE A 50 0.14 -2.95 -4.58
CA ILE A 50 -1.04 -3.23 -5.40
C ILE A 50 -0.57 -3.89 -6.68
N THR A 51 -1.17 -5.01 -7.05
CA THR A 51 -0.79 -5.75 -8.25
C THR A 51 -2.03 -6.04 -9.10
N GLN A 52 -1.80 -6.16 -10.41
CA GLN A 52 -2.83 -6.62 -11.34
C GLN A 52 -2.55 -8.08 -11.68
N GLY A 53 -3.60 -8.87 -11.79
CA GLY A 53 -3.49 -10.22 -12.31
C GLY A 53 -2.95 -11.28 -11.38
N GLY A 54 -2.58 -10.93 -10.16
CA GLY A 54 -2.14 -11.93 -9.18
C GLY A 54 -3.34 -12.70 -8.63
N THR A 55 -3.25 -14.02 -8.55
CA THR A 55 -4.32 -14.83 -8.00
C THR A 55 -3.98 -15.44 -6.64
N ALA A 56 -2.70 -15.72 -6.40
CA ALA A 56 -2.27 -16.42 -5.19
C ALA A 56 -2.65 -15.68 -3.90
N SER A 57 -2.46 -14.36 -3.86
CA SER A 57 -2.80 -13.57 -2.67
C SER A 57 -4.30 -13.51 -2.43
N ARG A 58 -5.10 -13.58 -3.50
CA ARG A 58 -6.56 -13.58 -3.37
C ARG A 58 -7.04 -14.85 -2.68
N GLU A 59 -6.35 -15.95 -2.93
CA GLU A 59 -6.75 -17.25 -2.41
C GLU A 59 -6.52 -17.37 -0.90
N ASN A 60 -5.56 -16.63 -0.35
CA ASN A 60 -5.29 -16.73 1.08
C ASN A 60 -6.18 -15.81 1.94
N GLY A 61 -7.01 -14.98 1.31
CA GLY A 61 -7.96 -14.14 2.02
C GLY A 61 -7.39 -12.88 2.64
N PHE A 62 -6.10 -12.60 2.41
CA PHE A 62 -5.44 -11.41 2.98
C PHE A 62 -5.15 -10.38 1.91
N CYS A 63 -6.12 -10.15 1.03
CA CYS A 63 -6.01 -9.13 0.01
C CYS A 63 -7.35 -8.39 -0.11
N VAL A 64 -7.27 -7.19 -0.71
CA VAL A 64 -8.46 -6.36 -0.92
C VAL A 64 -8.51 -5.95 -2.38
N THR A 65 -9.61 -6.27 -3.04
CA THR A 65 -9.77 -5.89 -4.45
C THR A 65 -10.20 -4.42 -4.56
N LEU A 66 -9.65 -3.75 -5.57
CA LEU A 66 -10.09 -2.39 -5.94
C LEU A 66 -11.21 -2.41 -6.97
N LEU A 67 -11.69 -3.60 -7.34
CA LEU A 67 -12.79 -3.73 -8.29
C LEU A 67 -14.03 -3.06 -7.74
N GLY A 68 -14.58 -2.14 -8.51
CA GLY A 68 -15.79 -1.42 -8.09
C GLY A 68 -15.57 -0.32 -7.07
N ALA A 69 -14.31 -0.03 -6.71
CA ALA A 69 -14.01 1.00 -5.70
C ALA A 69 -14.06 2.42 -6.25
N GLY A 70 -14.11 2.57 -7.58
CA GLY A 70 -14.14 3.90 -8.20
C GLY A 70 -12.76 4.56 -8.30
N THR A 71 -11.70 3.80 -8.05
CA THR A 71 -10.33 4.32 -8.13
C THR A 71 -9.80 4.27 -9.56
N LYS A 72 -8.84 5.16 -9.87
CA LYS A 72 -8.08 5.09 -11.12
C LYS A 72 -7.14 3.90 -11.11
N THR A 73 -6.64 3.54 -9.93
CA THR A 73 -5.77 2.40 -9.74
C THR A 73 -6.59 1.12 -9.75
N HIS A 74 -6.16 0.15 -10.52
CA HIS A 74 -6.82 -1.15 -10.61
C HIS A 74 -5.94 -2.23 -10.00
N GLY A 75 -6.57 -3.27 -9.53
CA GLY A 75 -5.84 -4.44 -9.05
C GLY A 75 -6.23 -4.83 -7.64
N ILE A 76 -5.29 -5.44 -6.94
CA ILE A 76 -5.50 -6.06 -5.65
C ILE A 76 -4.44 -5.55 -4.68
N VAL A 77 -4.88 -5.10 -3.51
CA VAL A 77 -3.98 -4.67 -2.43
C VAL A 77 -3.50 -5.93 -1.71
N LEU A 78 -2.19 -6.13 -1.69
CA LEU A 78 -1.58 -7.32 -1.10
C LEU A 78 -1.25 -7.05 0.36
N CYS A 79 -2.23 -7.27 1.24
CA CYS A 79 -2.07 -6.96 2.66
C CYS A 79 -1.12 -7.93 3.37
N ASP A 80 -0.81 -9.06 2.75
CA ASP A 80 0.18 -10.01 3.26
C ASP A 80 1.61 -9.66 2.85
N GLN A 81 1.81 -8.59 2.10
CA GLN A 81 3.14 -8.14 1.69
C GLN A 81 3.40 -6.69 2.09
N THR A 82 2.86 -6.29 3.23
CA THR A 82 3.13 -4.96 3.75
C THR A 82 4.61 -4.81 4.09
N ARG A 83 5.12 -3.60 3.92
CA ARG A 83 6.49 -3.29 4.30
C ARG A 83 6.60 -1.84 4.71
N THR A 84 7.61 -1.56 5.52
CA THR A 84 7.92 -0.21 5.92
C THR A 84 8.97 0.37 4.97
N ILE A 85 8.71 1.56 4.46
CA ILE A 85 9.63 2.26 3.58
C ILE A 85 9.92 3.65 4.15
N ASP A 86 11.06 4.20 3.76
CA ASP A 86 11.44 5.56 4.14
C ASP A 86 10.99 6.52 3.05
N ALA A 87 9.97 7.31 3.34
CA ALA A 87 9.39 8.23 2.37
C ALA A 87 10.36 9.33 1.93
N ARG A 88 11.31 9.67 2.80
CA ARG A 88 12.29 10.72 2.49
C ARG A 88 13.42 10.21 1.60
N ALA A 89 13.69 8.91 1.66
CA ALA A 89 14.79 8.29 0.89
C ALA A 89 14.35 7.77 -0.46
N ARG A 90 13.05 7.71 -0.72
CA ARG A 90 12.50 7.17 -1.98
C ARG A 90 11.81 8.24 -2.77
N THR A 91 11.93 8.16 -4.09
CA THR A 91 11.14 8.98 -4.99
C THR A 91 9.78 8.32 -5.16
N PHE A 92 8.72 9.09 -5.00
CA PHE A 92 7.37 8.59 -5.16
C PHE A 92 6.50 9.61 -5.86
N ARG A 93 5.39 9.14 -6.43
CA ARG A 93 4.38 10.00 -7.06
C ARG A 93 3.02 9.66 -6.44
N ARG A 94 2.31 10.68 -5.96
CA ARG A 94 0.94 10.47 -5.49
C ARG A 94 0.02 10.25 -6.68
N ILE A 95 -0.79 9.21 -6.60
CA ILE A 95 -1.77 8.91 -7.64
C ILE A 95 -3.14 9.44 -7.25
N GLU A 96 -3.63 9.05 -6.08
CA GLU A 96 -4.98 9.37 -5.61
C GLU A 96 -5.15 8.98 -4.16
N LYS A 97 -6.29 9.32 -3.59
CA LYS A 97 -6.70 8.88 -2.25
C LYS A 97 -7.67 7.70 -2.40
N ALA A 98 -7.37 6.60 -1.74
CA ALA A 98 -8.28 5.46 -1.73
C ALA A 98 -9.54 5.77 -0.91
N PRO A 99 -10.69 5.20 -1.28
CA PRO A 99 -11.89 5.31 -0.44
C PRO A 99 -11.64 4.74 0.96
N SER A 100 -12.29 5.34 1.96
CA SER A 100 -12.12 4.90 3.35
C SER A 100 -12.51 3.43 3.55
N THR A 101 -13.49 2.94 2.81
CA THR A 101 -13.90 1.53 2.89
C THR A 101 -12.77 0.58 2.50
N ILE A 102 -12.00 0.94 1.48
CA ILE A 102 -10.84 0.14 1.05
C ILE A 102 -9.76 0.16 2.15
N VAL A 103 -9.50 1.34 2.72
CA VAL A 103 -8.51 1.47 3.79
C VAL A 103 -8.91 0.63 4.99
N ASP A 104 -10.18 0.69 5.38
CA ASP A 104 -10.69 -0.08 6.52
C ASP A 104 -10.56 -1.58 6.29
N GLU A 105 -10.92 -2.06 5.09
CA GLU A 105 -10.77 -3.47 4.74
C GLU A 105 -9.31 -3.92 4.80
N ALA A 106 -8.42 -3.08 4.29
CA ALA A 106 -6.98 -3.39 4.29
C ALA A 106 -6.43 -3.44 5.72
N LEU A 107 -6.84 -2.49 6.57
CA LEU A 107 -6.42 -2.50 7.97
C LEU A 107 -6.94 -3.73 8.69
N ASP A 108 -8.18 -4.15 8.42
CA ASP A 108 -8.73 -5.37 9.01
C ASP A 108 -7.94 -6.60 8.59
N ALA A 109 -7.55 -6.67 7.32
CA ALA A 109 -6.73 -7.78 6.82
C ALA A 109 -5.37 -7.84 7.52
N VAL A 110 -4.72 -6.69 7.69
CA VAL A 110 -3.43 -6.62 8.38
C VAL A 110 -3.58 -7.02 9.84
N ARG A 111 -4.64 -6.55 10.51
CA ARG A 111 -4.91 -6.95 11.90
C ARG A 111 -5.10 -8.45 12.02
N ALA A 112 -5.79 -9.06 11.05
CA ALA A 112 -5.99 -10.51 11.05
C ALA A 112 -4.67 -11.27 10.94
N ILE A 113 -3.72 -10.75 10.17
CA ILE A 113 -2.39 -11.35 10.05
C ILE A 113 -1.65 -11.31 11.40
N LEU A 114 -1.88 -10.27 12.18
CA LEU A 114 -1.21 -10.06 13.46
C LEU A 114 -1.90 -10.76 14.63
N SER A 115 -3.06 -11.31 14.42
CA SER A 115 -3.86 -11.91 15.50
C SER A 115 -3.44 -13.33 15.88
#